data_0a01179e1228ae6f1b14f1dd0c9ed263
#
_entry.id   0a01179e1228ae6f1b14f1dd0c9ed263
#
_cell.length_a   1.000
_cell.length_b   1.000
_cell.length_c   1.000
_cell.angle_alpha   90.00
_cell.angle_beta   90.00
_cell.angle_gamma   90.00
#
_symmetry.space_group_name_H-M   'P 1'
#
loop_
_entity.id
_entity.type
_entity.pdbx_description
1 polymer ?
#
loop_
_entity_poly.entity_id
_entity_poly.type
_entity_poly.pdbx_seq_one_letter_code
_entity_poly.pdbx_strand_id
1 'polypeptide(L)'
;VASWVFSQGWEASSKGSVVTYTPDGSGWTALSNTAWKTKQPVFLPNTCNGVLDNYKLTLKTSDGKWEVKQSKDSYLLRLNTASFNKFTSKSDYGNASKHDQYFEVSFPTVSLQNAKLNFAIGDGSSSSTPFGVVYSVDGGSTWKVLDDYVSGSHWNTYVDAKYDLDADNKENVIVRILITKATKNSNYNLKYVNILADDHEAPKFQTSRPADNSINVATKGTIVVDFNESVQLAEGACAKLTNAASNKSIAIAPVVNGNSLRFAYSSLEKSCVYNFELPGNTVKDLSGNVSGEAVKFSFTTADTDPIAAPIIESKNHLWYNKPAGYWEEALPLGNGRLGVMHSGSVACDTLQLNED
;
A
#
# COMPACT_ATOMS: atom_id res chain seq x y z
N VAL A 1 4.81 -4.20 -9.43
CA VAL A 1 4.87 -2.93 -8.67
C VAL A 1 3.52 -2.60 -8.07
N ALA A 2 2.50 -2.38 -8.85
CA ALA A 2 1.14 -2.16 -8.37
C ALA A 2 0.09 -2.61 -9.37
N SER A 3 -1.08 -3.04 -8.89
CA SER A 3 -2.19 -3.48 -9.73
C SER A 3 -3.52 -2.98 -9.17
N TRP A 4 -4.31 -2.33 -10.00
CA TRP A 4 -5.70 -1.97 -9.74
C TRP A 4 -6.59 -2.81 -10.65
N VAL A 5 -7.31 -3.75 -10.05
CA VAL A 5 -8.26 -4.64 -10.74
C VAL A 5 -9.63 -4.45 -10.11
N PHE A 6 -10.61 -4.09 -10.90
CA PHE A 6 -11.97 -3.85 -10.44
C PHE A 6 -12.72 -5.19 -10.43
N SER A 7 -12.99 -5.76 -9.26
CA SER A 7 -13.56 -7.11 -9.07
C SER A 7 -14.84 -7.09 -8.23
N GLN A 8 -15.45 -8.25 -8.04
CA GLN A 8 -16.65 -8.45 -7.24
C GLN A 8 -16.44 -7.99 -5.78
N GLY A 9 -17.39 -7.27 -5.22
CA GLY A 9 -17.29 -6.61 -3.91
C GLY A 9 -17.30 -5.09 -4.00
N TRP A 10 -17.16 -4.55 -5.19
CA TRP A 10 -17.29 -3.14 -5.51
C TRP A 10 -18.77 -2.84 -5.78
N GLU A 11 -19.56 -2.64 -4.76
CA GLU A 11 -20.94 -2.26 -4.99
C GLU A 11 -21.00 -0.88 -5.65
N ALA A 12 -21.66 -0.84 -6.82
CA ALA A 12 -22.07 0.40 -7.42
C ALA A 12 -23.08 1.07 -6.48
N SER A 13 -22.62 2.07 -5.73
CA SER A 13 -23.59 2.87 -5.02
C SER A 13 -24.48 3.61 -6.01
N SER A 14 -25.77 3.64 -5.71
CA SER A 14 -26.76 4.49 -6.40
C SER A 14 -26.19 5.88 -6.63
N LYS A 15 -26.40 6.40 -7.84
CA LYS A 15 -26.03 7.75 -8.31
C LYS A 15 -25.47 8.68 -7.21
N GLY A 16 -24.18 8.88 -7.24
CA GLY A 16 -23.53 10.00 -6.56
C GLY A 16 -22.82 9.72 -5.25
N SER A 17 -22.41 8.52 -4.97
CA SER A 17 -21.54 8.23 -3.84
C SER A 17 -20.08 8.04 -4.28
N VAL A 18 -19.16 8.60 -3.51
CA VAL A 18 -17.73 8.29 -3.62
C VAL A 18 -17.48 6.99 -2.86
N VAL A 19 -16.82 6.05 -3.49
CA VAL A 19 -16.49 4.78 -2.85
C VAL A 19 -14.99 4.76 -2.58
N THR A 20 -14.61 4.57 -1.32
CA THR A 20 -13.22 4.43 -0.92
C THR A 20 -12.89 2.94 -0.72
N TYR A 21 -11.85 2.49 -1.38
CA TYR A 21 -11.36 1.10 -1.27
C TYR A 21 -10.48 0.92 -0.04
N THR A 22 -10.70 -0.17 0.69
CA THR A 22 -9.77 -0.64 1.71
C THR A 22 -8.92 -1.78 1.13
N PRO A 23 -7.60 -1.79 1.35
CA PRO A 23 -6.66 -2.73 0.71
C PRO A 23 -6.91 -4.20 1.03
N ASP A 24 -7.58 -4.48 2.15
CA ASP A 24 -7.92 -5.85 2.59
C ASP A 24 -9.17 -6.43 1.90
N GLY A 25 -9.77 -5.67 0.98
CA GLY A 25 -10.99 -6.09 0.29
C GLY A 25 -12.25 -6.11 1.17
N SER A 26 -12.17 -5.64 2.41
CA SER A 26 -13.24 -5.81 3.41
C SER A 26 -14.27 -4.69 3.45
N GLY A 27 -14.12 -3.63 2.68
CA GLY A 27 -15.14 -2.58 2.73
C GLY A 27 -14.93 -1.37 1.85
N TRP A 28 -16.04 -0.91 1.35
CA TRP A 28 -16.19 0.33 0.64
C TRP A 28 -16.91 1.31 1.54
N THR A 29 -16.34 2.49 1.74
CA THR A 29 -17.07 3.58 2.36
C THR A 29 -17.67 4.46 1.28
N ALA A 30 -19.00 4.46 1.15
CA ALA A 30 -19.70 5.34 0.24
C ALA A 30 -19.72 6.76 0.81
N LEU A 31 -19.13 7.72 0.10
CA LEU A 31 -19.27 9.14 0.41
C LEU A 31 -20.47 9.74 -0.32
N SER A 32 -21.14 10.72 0.28
CA SER A 32 -22.34 11.33 -0.27
C SER A 32 -22.09 12.12 -1.56
N ASN A 33 -23.13 12.26 -2.39
CA ASN A 33 -23.18 12.91 -3.69
C ASN A 33 -22.51 14.28 -3.81
N THR A 34 -22.46 15.02 -2.73
CA THR A 34 -21.89 16.39 -2.70
C THR A 34 -20.37 16.38 -2.61
N ALA A 35 -19.78 15.33 -2.08
CA ALA A 35 -18.35 15.27 -1.84
C ALA A 35 -17.54 15.02 -3.13
N TRP A 36 -18.10 14.36 -4.14
CA TRP A 36 -17.36 14.05 -5.36
C TRP A 36 -17.22 15.21 -6.34
N LYS A 37 -18.09 16.20 -6.27
CA LYS A 37 -17.95 17.46 -7.06
C LYS A 37 -16.74 18.29 -6.59
N THR A 38 -16.31 18.09 -5.35
CA THR A 38 -15.25 18.89 -4.72
C THR A 38 -14.02 18.09 -4.34
N LYS A 39 -14.09 16.75 -4.30
CA LYS A 39 -12.96 15.86 -3.99
C LYS A 39 -12.76 14.84 -5.11
N GLN A 40 -11.55 14.74 -5.59
CA GLN A 40 -11.17 13.69 -6.52
C GLN A 40 -11.17 12.34 -5.78
N PRO A 41 -11.87 11.31 -6.28
CA PRO A 41 -11.81 9.99 -5.68
C PRO A 41 -10.42 9.38 -5.88
N VAL A 42 -9.90 8.77 -4.83
CA VAL A 42 -8.60 8.10 -4.82
C VAL A 42 -8.83 6.63 -4.50
N PHE A 43 -8.24 5.77 -5.31
CA PHE A 43 -8.29 4.32 -5.14
C PHE A 43 -6.88 3.81 -4.85
N LEU A 44 -6.77 2.96 -3.84
CA LEU A 44 -5.53 2.25 -3.54
C LEU A 44 -5.45 0.97 -4.40
N PRO A 45 -4.25 0.47 -4.71
CA PRO A 45 -4.10 -0.74 -5.51
C PRO A 45 -4.55 -1.99 -4.76
N ASN A 46 -4.99 -3.01 -5.50
CA ASN A 46 -5.28 -4.33 -4.96
C ASN A 46 -4.01 -5.01 -4.43
N THR A 47 -2.90 -4.79 -5.13
CA THR A 47 -1.58 -5.28 -4.73
C THR A 47 -0.54 -4.22 -5.05
N CYS A 48 0.46 -4.06 -4.20
CA CYS A 48 1.62 -3.23 -4.47
C CYS A 48 2.85 -3.75 -3.73
N ASN A 49 4.03 -3.37 -4.23
CA ASN A 49 5.31 -3.66 -3.59
C ASN A 49 5.76 -2.39 -2.82
N GLY A 50 5.68 -2.43 -1.50
CA GLY A 50 6.08 -1.32 -0.64
C GLY A 50 4.92 -0.66 0.12
N VAL A 51 5.09 0.61 0.49
CA VAL A 51 4.12 1.37 1.29
C VAL A 51 2.90 1.75 0.44
N LEU A 52 1.75 1.20 0.77
CA LEU A 52 0.50 1.32 0.02
C LEU A 52 0.10 2.78 -0.29
N ASP A 53 0.30 3.69 0.65
CA ASP A 53 -0.07 5.11 0.51
C ASP A 53 0.70 5.85 -0.61
N ASN A 54 1.80 5.26 -1.10
CA ASN A 54 2.57 5.82 -2.20
C ASN A 54 1.96 5.52 -3.59
N TYR A 55 0.96 4.64 -3.64
CA TYR A 55 0.32 4.21 -4.89
C TYR A 55 -1.13 4.65 -4.93
N LYS A 56 -1.50 5.46 -5.91
CA LYS A 56 -2.85 6.01 -6.00
C LYS A 56 -3.37 5.97 -7.44
N LEU A 57 -4.63 5.62 -7.62
CA LEU A 57 -5.39 5.85 -8.83
C LEU A 57 -6.43 6.93 -8.54
N THR A 58 -6.41 8.01 -9.30
CA THR A 58 -7.28 9.17 -9.13
C THR A 58 -8.06 9.45 -10.40
N LEU A 59 -9.32 9.84 -10.27
CA LEU A 59 -10.11 10.35 -11.37
C LEU A 59 -10.27 11.85 -11.25
N LYS A 60 -10.08 12.55 -12.38
CA LYS A 60 -10.48 13.95 -12.51
C LYS A 60 -11.53 14.11 -13.62
N THR A 61 -12.54 14.90 -13.34
CA THR A 61 -13.50 15.36 -14.34
C THR A 61 -14.02 16.74 -13.95
N SER A 62 -14.18 17.63 -14.93
CA SER A 62 -14.70 18.97 -14.72
C SER A 62 -16.22 18.99 -14.55
N ASP A 63 -16.94 18.13 -15.27
CA ASP A 63 -18.40 18.12 -15.35
C ASP A 63 -19.02 16.72 -15.55
N GLY A 64 -18.20 15.67 -15.52
CA GLY A 64 -18.61 14.28 -15.68
C GLY A 64 -19.11 13.65 -14.39
N LYS A 65 -19.50 12.38 -14.52
CA LYS A 65 -19.86 11.48 -13.42
C LYS A 65 -19.02 10.23 -13.53
N TRP A 66 -18.59 9.69 -12.42
CA TRP A 66 -17.94 8.40 -12.38
C TRP A 66 -18.76 7.40 -11.56
N GLU A 67 -18.62 6.16 -11.89
CA GLU A 67 -19.29 5.06 -11.21
C GLU A 67 -18.44 3.79 -11.32
N VAL A 68 -18.55 2.90 -10.37
CA VAL A 68 -18.12 1.51 -10.54
C VAL A 68 -19.31 0.74 -11.09
N LYS A 69 -19.14 0.11 -12.23
CA LYS A 69 -20.22 -0.59 -12.94
C LYS A 69 -19.89 -2.04 -13.16
N GLN A 70 -20.85 -2.92 -12.84
CA GLN A 70 -20.79 -4.30 -13.27
C GLN A 70 -21.15 -4.41 -14.76
N SER A 71 -20.30 -5.10 -15.52
CA SER A 71 -20.52 -5.41 -16.93
C SER A 71 -20.27 -6.90 -17.14
N LYS A 72 -21.33 -7.70 -17.28
CA LYS A 72 -21.27 -9.18 -17.36
C LYS A 72 -20.47 -9.74 -16.17
N ASP A 73 -19.31 -10.32 -16.42
CA ASP A 73 -18.47 -11.00 -15.43
C ASP A 73 -17.35 -10.13 -14.86
N SER A 74 -17.36 -8.82 -15.12
CA SER A 74 -16.32 -7.89 -14.68
C SER A 74 -16.89 -6.57 -14.17
N TYR A 75 -16.13 -5.93 -13.27
CA TYR A 75 -16.41 -4.58 -12.81
C TYR A 75 -15.50 -3.59 -13.51
N LEU A 76 -15.95 -2.37 -13.68
CA LEU A 76 -15.30 -1.32 -14.42
C LEU A 76 -15.36 -0.02 -13.65
N LEU A 77 -14.27 0.76 -13.69
CA LEU A 77 -14.31 2.15 -13.29
C LEU A 77 -14.75 2.99 -14.50
N ARG A 78 -15.94 3.55 -14.43
CA ARG A 78 -16.55 4.31 -15.51
C ARG A 78 -16.53 5.79 -15.25
N LEU A 79 -16.04 6.54 -16.22
CA LEU A 79 -16.23 7.98 -16.33
C LEU A 79 -17.25 8.29 -17.43
N ASN A 80 -18.37 8.89 -17.04
CA ASN A 80 -19.36 9.42 -17.95
C ASN A 80 -19.14 10.93 -18.06
N THR A 81 -18.89 11.44 -19.24
CA THR A 81 -18.54 12.84 -19.47
C THR A 81 -19.61 13.58 -20.25
N ALA A 82 -19.72 14.89 -20.02
CA ALA A 82 -20.36 15.81 -20.95
C ALA A 82 -19.52 15.98 -22.22
N SER A 83 -20.02 16.72 -23.21
CA SER A 83 -19.28 17.02 -24.45
C SER A 83 -17.99 17.77 -24.14
N PHE A 84 -16.88 17.23 -24.60
CA PHE A 84 -15.55 17.74 -24.34
C PHE A 84 -14.67 17.65 -25.59
N ASN A 85 -13.94 18.72 -25.90
CA ASN A 85 -12.96 18.75 -27.00
C ASN A 85 -11.95 19.88 -26.78
N LYS A 86 -10.95 19.65 -25.96
CA LYS A 86 -9.89 20.65 -25.65
C LYS A 86 -8.54 20.34 -26.30
N PHE A 87 -8.38 19.14 -26.85
CA PHE A 87 -7.15 18.71 -27.50
C PHE A 87 -7.29 18.90 -28.98
N THR A 88 -6.63 19.92 -29.53
CA THR A 88 -6.71 20.30 -30.94
C THR A 88 -5.40 20.08 -31.68
N SER A 89 -4.30 19.89 -30.95
CA SER A 89 -2.96 19.66 -31.48
C SER A 89 -2.17 18.69 -30.58
N LYS A 90 -1.09 18.12 -31.14
CA LYS A 90 -0.20 17.21 -30.39
C LYS A 90 0.43 17.88 -29.16
N SER A 91 0.73 19.18 -29.26
CA SER A 91 1.31 19.94 -28.15
C SER A 91 0.37 20.09 -26.94
N ASP A 92 -0.94 19.95 -27.13
CA ASP A 92 -1.93 20.04 -26.05
C ASP A 92 -1.76 18.92 -25.02
N TYR A 93 -1.26 17.75 -25.43
CA TYR A 93 -1.06 16.61 -24.54
C TYR A 93 0.05 16.84 -23.51
N GLY A 94 1.08 17.60 -23.85
CA GLY A 94 2.12 18.00 -22.91
C GLY A 94 1.75 19.19 -22.01
N ASN A 95 0.61 19.85 -22.26
CA ASN A 95 0.18 21.04 -21.55
C ASN A 95 -0.77 20.69 -20.39
N ALA A 96 -0.24 20.70 -19.13
CA ALA A 96 -1.00 20.37 -17.93
C ALA A 96 -2.29 21.18 -17.74
N SER A 97 -2.36 22.42 -18.26
CA SER A 97 -3.58 23.27 -18.19
C SER A 97 -4.75 22.72 -19.01
N LYS A 98 -4.49 21.83 -19.95
CA LYS A 98 -5.49 21.13 -20.76
C LYS A 98 -6.00 19.82 -20.10
N HIS A 99 -5.35 19.35 -19.03
CA HIS A 99 -5.68 18.09 -18.38
C HIS A 99 -6.86 18.25 -17.40
N ASP A 100 -8.06 18.32 -17.96
CA ASP A 100 -9.28 18.52 -17.15
C ASP A 100 -10.04 17.22 -16.85
N GLN A 101 -9.86 16.20 -17.68
CA GLN A 101 -10.54 14.91 -17.53
C GLN A 101 -9.55 13.77 -17.77
N TYR A 102 -9.32 12.94 -16.74
CA TYR A 102 -8.36 11.85 -16.84
C TYR A 102 -8.53 10.79 -15.74
N PHE A 103 -7.97 9.61 -16.00
CA PHE A 103 -7.54 8.67 -14.97
C PHE A 103 -6.06 8.91 -14.72
N GLU A 104 -5.66 9.03 -13.47
CA GLU A 104 -4.28 9.27 -13.06
C GLU A 104 -3.81 8.18 -12.12
N VAL A 105 -2.65 7.59 -12.39
CA VAL A 105 -1.94 6.75 -11.43
C VAL A 105 -0.66 7.44 -11.00
N SER A 106 -0.39 7.45 -9.71
CA SER A 106 0.86 7.92 -9.12
C SER A 106 1.53 6.80 -8.33
N PHE A 107 2.85 6.67 -8.50
CA PHE A 107 3.64 5.59 -7.90
C PHE A 107 5.12 5.95 -7.89
N PRO A 108 5.91 5.39 -6.95
CA PRO A 108 7.37 5.44 -7.01
C PRO A 108 7.92 4.28 -7.83
N THR A 109 9.12 4.50 -8.38
CA THR A 109 9.94 3.46 -9.00
C THR A 109 11.35 3.42 -8.40
N VAL A 110 11.49 3.86 -7.14
CA VAL A 110 12.76 3.81 -6.42
C VAL A 110 13.27 2.38 -6.39
N SER A 111 14.52 2.19 -6.75
CA SER A 111 15.18 0.87 -6.89
C SER A 111 14.61 -0.03 -7.99
N LEU A 112 13.73 0.48 -8.84
CA LEU A 112 13.10 -0.26 -9.93
C LEU A 112 13.58 0.25 -11.30
N GLN A 113 13.62 -0.66 -12.28
CA GLN A 113 14.02 -0.40 -13.65
C GLN A 113 12.97 -0.92 -14.64
N ASN A 114 13.06 -0.45 -15.89
CA ASN A 114 12.18 -0.91 -16.97
C ASN A 114 10.68 -0.77 -16.63
N ALA A 115 10.31 0.36 -16.02
CA ALA A 115 8.94 0.60 -15.62
C ALA A 115 8.00 0.58 -16.83
N LYS A 116 6.86 -0.13 -16.69
CA LYS A 116 5.85 -0.29 -17.75
C LYS A 116 4.47 -0.02 -17.20
N LEU A 117 3.68 0.66 -18.00
CA LEU A 117 2.25 0.83 -17.78
C LEU A 117 1.48 -0.16 -18.66
N ASN A 118 0.54 -0.88 -18.07
CA ASN A 118 -0.42 -1.69 -18.80
C ASN A 118 -1.83 -1.43 -18.26
N PHE A 119 -2.78 -1.12 -19.13
CA PHE A 119 -4.17 -0.92 -18.74
C PHE A 119 -5.13 -1.36 -19.84
N ALA A 120 -6.37 -1.64 -19.47
CA ALA A 120 -7.44 -1.88 -20.42
C ALA A 120 -8.52 -0.82 -20.28
N ILE A 121 -8.78 -0.11 -21.36
CA ILE A 121 -9.82 0.92 -21.47
C ILE A 121 -10.74 0.64 -22.65
N GLY A 122 -12.01 0.92 -22.48
CA GLY A 122 -13.02 0.72 -23.50
C GLY A 122 -14.10 1.77 -23.43
N ASP A 123 -14.98 1.71 -24.39
CA ASP A 123 -16.14 2.59 -24.55
C ASP A 123 -17.45 1.82 -24.27
N GLY A 124 -18.34 2.46 -23.56
CA GLY A 124 -19.71 1.96 -23.33
C GLY A 124 -20.75 2.60 -24.27
N SER A 125 -20.33 3.41 -25.23
CA SER A 125 -21.19 4.11 -26.19
C SER A 125 -20.94 3.66 -27.64
N SER A 126 -21.81 4.09 -28.54
CA SER A 126 -21.70 3.76 -29.96
C SER A 126 -20.70 4.64 -30.75
N SER A 127 -20.05 5.57 -30.06
CA SER A 127 -19.08 6.50 -30.67
C SER A 127 -17.66 6.24 -30.17
N SER A 128 -16.69 6.30 -31.06
CA SER A 128 -15.27 6.19 -30.68
C SER A 128 -14.89 7.27 -29.67
N THR A 129 -14.28 6.86 -28.58
CA THR A 129 -13.81 7.73 -27.51
C THR A 129 -12.28 7.72 -27.49
N PRO A 130 -11.64 8.68 -28.19
CA PRO A 130 -10.19 8.74 -28.19
C PRO A 130 -9.65 9.19 -26.84
N PHE A 131 -8.48 8.66 -26.49
CA PHE A 131 -7.71 9.05 -25.32
C PHE A 131 -6.24 9.28 -25.67
N GLY A 132 -5.53 10.00 -24.83
CA GLY A 132 -4.08 10.15 -24.91
C GLY A 132 -3.44 9.64 -23.63
N VAL A 133 -2.14 9.34 -23.69
CA VAL A 133 -1.37 8.87 -22.54
C VAL A 133 -0.15 9.75 -22.37
N VAL A 134 -0.01 10.32 -21.19
CA VAL A 134 1.11 11.18 -20.82
C VAL A 134 1.66 10.77 -19.47
N TYR A 135 2.94 11.04 -19.21
CA TYR A 135 3.53 10.79 -17.90
C TYR A 135 4.49 11.91 -17.49
N SER A 136 4.72 11.98 -16.20
CA SER A 136 5.64 12.89 -15.53
C SER A 136 6.52 12.08 -14.56
N VAL A 137 7.78 12.47 -14.42
CA VAL A 137 8.72 11.90 -13.44
C VAL A 137 9.19 12.93 -12.41
N ASP A 138 8.58 14.09 -12.40
CA ASP A 138 8.90 15.25 -11.55
C ASP A 138 7.67 15.78 -10.79
N GLY A 139 6.75 14.87 -10.45
CA GLY A 139 5.55 15.20 -9.69
C GLY A 139 4.53 16.06 -10.44
N GLY A 140 4.54 16.04 -11.79
CA GLY A 140 3.58 16.76 -12.63
C GLY A 140 4.05 18.12 -13.11
N SER A 141 5.31 18.48 -12.88
CA SER A 141 5.88 19.76 -13.33
C SER A 141 6.09 19.77 -14.86
N THR A 142 6.57 18.66 -15.41
CA THR A 142 6.70 18.45 -16.85
C THR A 142 6.04 17.17 -17.30
N TRP A 143 5.58 17.12 -18.55
CA TRP A 143 4.83 16.00 -19.11
C TRP A 143 5.44 15.52 -20.43
N LYS A 144 5.69 14.21 -20.51
CA LYS A 144 6.07 13.51 -21.74
C LYS A 144 4.85 12.82 -22.33
N VAL A 145 4.72 12.87 -23.65
CA VAL A 145 3.62 12.22 -24.39
C VAL A 145 4.06 10.82 -24.79
N LEU A 146 3.35 9.79 -24.27
CA LEU A 146 3.52 8.40 -24.72
C LEU A 146 2.69 8.13 -25.96
N ASP A 147 1.43 8.59 -25.94
CA ASP A 147 0.53 8.46 -27.05
C ASP A 147 -0.40 9.69 -27.11
N ASP A 148 -0.56 10.28 -28.27
CA ASP A 148 -1.36 11.48 -28.48
C ASP A 148 -2.77 11.20 -29.00
N TYR A 149 -3.01 9.97 -29.46
CA TYR A 149 -4.33 9.55 -29.92
C TYR A 149 -4.45 8.05 -30.00
N VAL A 150 -5.23 7.48 -29.09
CA VAL A 150 -5.64 6.07 -29.18
C VAL A 150 -7.12 6.04 -29.50
N SER A 151 -7.47 5.42 -30.62
CA SER A 151 -8.87 5.20 -30.96
C SER A 151 -9.48 4.21 -29.99
N GLY A 152 -10.45 4.65 -29.22
CA GLY A 152 -11.23 3.77 -28.37
C GLY A 152 -12.01 2.75 -29.22
N SER A 153 -12.16 1.57 -28.68
CA SER A 153 -12.92 0.48 -29.29
C SER A 153 -14.41 0.57 -28.92
N HIS A 154 -15.28 0.16 -29.83
CA HIS A 154 -16.73 0.20 -29.63
C HIS A 154 -17.24 -0.96 -28.76
N TRP A 155 -18.25 -0.71 -27.93
CA TRP A 155 -19.09 -1.67 -27.20
C TRP A 155 -18.38 -2.90 -26.61
N ASN A 156 -18.03 -2.84 -25.33
CA ASN A 156 -17.44 -3.95 -24.57
C ASN A 156 -16.14 -4.53 -25.14
N THR A 157 -15.52 -3.89 -26.10
CA THR A 157 -14.19 -4.21 -26.56
C THR A 157 -13.20 -3.29 -25.83
N TYR A 158 -12.13 -3.84 -25.30
CA TYR A 158 -11.11 -3.10 -24.57
C TYR A 158 -9.83 -3.03 -25.38
N VAL A 159 -9.20 -1.87 -25.35
CA VAL A 159 -7.83 -1.73 -25.85
C VAL A 159 -6.90 -2.09 -24.71
N ASP A 160 -6.11 -3.14 -24.89
CA ASP A 160 -4.98 -3.46 -24.03
C ASP A 160 -3.80 -2.58 -24.43
N ALA A 161 -3.55 -1.54 -23.67
CA ALA A 161 -2.47 -0.60 -23.93
C ALA A 161 -1.26 -0.94 -23.06
N LYS A 162 -0.06 -0.91 -23.68
CA LYS A 162 1.23 -1.19 -23.02
C LYS A 162 2.23 -0.12 -23.42
N TYR A 163 2.86 0.48 -22.43
CA TYR A 163 3.83 1.55 -22.63
C TYR A 163 5.06 1.33 -21.76
N ASP A 164 6.23 1.48 -22.34
CA ASP A 164 7.48 1.59 -21.59
C ASP A 164 7.59 3.03 -21.07
N LEU A 165 7.99 3.16 -19.80
CA LEU A 165 8.17 4.43 -19.12
C LEU A 165 9.67 4.67 -18.91
N ASP A 166 10.18 5.80 -19.37
CA ASP A 166 11.51 6.29 -18.99
C ASP A 166 11.40 6.90 -17.57
N ALA A 167 11.26 6.01 -16.59
CA ALA A 167 10.91 6.36 -15.22
C ALA A 167 11.67 5.49 -14.19
N ASP A 168 12.90 5.08 -14.51
CA ASP A 168 13.74 4.30 -13.62
C ASP A 168 14.17 5.13 -12.41
N ASN A 169 14.08 4.53 -11.20
CA ASN A 169 14.54 5.12 -9.95
C ASN A 169 13.99 6.52 -9.68
N LYS A 170 12.67 6.70 -9.75
CA LYS A 170 11.96 7.97 -9.50
C LYS A 170 11.07 7.88 -8.25
N GLU A 171 11.07 8.93 -7.45
CA GLU A 171 10.20 9.03 -6.26
C GLU A 171 8.74 9.31 -6.60
N ASN A 172 8.49 10.07 -7.69
CA ASN A 172 7.17 10.56 -8.03
C ASN A 172 6.90 10.42 -9.54
N VAL A 173 6.42 9.25 -9.93
CA VAL A 173 5.93 9.02 -11.29
C VAL A 173 4.43 9.23 -11.31
N ILE A 174 3.95 10.01 -12.27
CA ILE A 174 2.53 10.22 -12.52
C ILE A 174 2.23 9.87 -13.97
N VAL A 175 1.25 9.03 -14.20
CA VAL A 175 0.72 8.74 -15.55
C VAL A 175 -0.72 9.19 -15.63
N ARG A 176 -1.09 9.87 -16.71
CA ARG A 176 -2.49 10.24 -17.01
C ARG A 176 -2.95 9.59 -18.29
N ILE A 177 -4.11 8.97 -18.23
CA ILE A 177 -4.91 8.55 -19.38
C ILE A 177 -5.92 9.67 -19.60
N LEU A 178 -5.62 10.53 -20.58
CA LEU A 178 -6.37 11.75 -20.85
C LEU A 178 -7.59 11.44 -21.71
N ILE A 179 -8.75 11.93 -21.30
CA ILE A 179 -9.93 11.98 -22.13
C ILE A 179 -9.77 13.17 -23.11
N THR A 180 -9.59 12.89 -24.36
CA THR A 180 -9.21 13.93 -25.33
C THR A 180 -10.39 14.51 -26.09
N LYS A 181 -11.42 13.70 -26.30
CA LYS A 181 -12.67 14.12 -26.94
C LYS A 181 -13.83 13.27 -26.43
N ALA A 182 -14.89 13.91 -26.05
CA ALA A 182 -16.11 13.24 -25.64
C ALA A 182 -17.32 13.91 -26.28
N THR A 183 -18.33 13.12 -26.66
CA THR A 183 -19.68 13.60 -26.97
C THR A 183 -20.56 13.48 -25.73
N LYS A 184 -21.72 14.09 -25.72
CA LYS A 184 -22.65 13.99 -24.60
C LYS A 184 -22.95 12.50 -24.28
N ASN A 185 -22.76 12.12 -23.02
CA ASN A 185 -22.92 10.76 -22.52
C ASN A 185 -21.89 9.73 -23.01
N SER A 186 -20.70 10.17 -23.42
CA SER A 186 -19.59 9.25 -23.65
C SER A 186 -19.17 8.59 -22.33
N ASN A 187 -18.92 7.28 -22.40
CA ASN A 187 -18.51 6.47 -21.26
C ASN A 187 -17.10 5.91 -21.50
N TYR A 188 -16.16 6.24 -20.62
CA TYR A 188 -14.84 5.63 -20.59
C TYR A 188 -14.81 4.59 -19.47
N ASN A 189 -14.53 3.35 -19.83
CA ASN A 189 -14.53 2.23 -18.93
C ASN A 189 -13.09 1.73 -18.75
N LEU A 190 -12.52 1.95 -17.59
CA LEU A 190 -11.22 1.41 -17.20
C LEU A 190 -11.45 0.05 -16.51
N LYS A 191 -10.84 -1.02 -17.05
CA LYS A 191 -11.00 -2.37 -16.54
C LYS A 191 -9.93 -2.76 -15.55
N TYR A 192 -8.70 -2.38 -15.81
CA TYR A 192 -7.56 -2.54 -14.91
C TYR A 192 -6.44 -1.55 -15.26
N VAL A 193 -5.57 -1.33 -14.31
CA VAL A 193 -4.27 -0.66 -14.49
C VAL A 193 -3.21 -1.47 -13.75
N ASN A 194 -2.11 -1.75 -14.42
CA ASN A 194 -0.95 -2.42 -13.85
C ASN A 194 0.30 -1.59 -14.09
N ILE A 195 1.10 -1.46 -13.06
CA ILE A 195 2.47 -0.95 -13.13
C ILE A 195 3.41 -2.12 -12.93
N LEU A 196 4.26 -2.37 -13.92
CA LEU A 196 5.26 -3.42 -13.92
C LEU A 196 6.63 -2.75 -13.92
N ALA A 197 7.61 -3.35 -13.26
CA ALA A 197 9.01 -2.96 -13.35
C ALA A 197 9.88 -4.13 -12.90
N ASP A 198 11.15 -4.08 -13.27
CA ASP A 198 12.14 -5.05 -12.86
C ASP A 198 12.81 -4.53 -11.59
N ASP A 199 12.86 -5.37 -10.57
CA ASP A 199 13.55 -5.12 -9.33
C ASP A 199 14.86 -5.92 -9.32
N HIS A 200 15.98 -5.21 -9.17
CA HIS A 200 17.33 -5.79 -9.14
C HIS A 200 18.04 -5.54 -7.81
N GLU A 201 17.38 -4.90 -6.86
CA GLU A 201 17.95 -4.67 -5.54
C GLU A 201 17.50 -5.73 -4.55
N ALA A 202 18.45 -6.27 -3.83
CA ALA A 202 18.17 -7.21 -2.74
C ALA A 202 17.65 -6.49 -1.50
N PRO A 203 16.84 -7.15 -0.66
CA PRO A 203 16.34 -6.57 0.57
C PRO A 203 17.47 -6.19 1.52
N LYS A 204 17.36 -5.00 2.12
CA LYS A 204 18.33 -4.43 3.04
C LYS A 204 17.77 -4.40 4.46
N PHE A 205 18.56 -4.86 5.41
CA PHE A 205 18.24 -4.75 6.83
C PHE A 205 18.03 -3.28 7.24
N GLN A 206 16.98 -2.99 7.99
CA GLN A 206 16.69 -1.66 8.50
C GLN A 206 16.81 -1.57 10.02
N THR A 207 16.12 -2.44 10.74
CA THR A 207 16.09 -2.38 12.20
C THR A 207 15.78 -3.74 12.82
N SER A 208 16.08 -3.88 14.10
CA SER A 208 15.70 -5.06 14.87
C SER A 208 15.06 -4.69 16.21
N ARG A 209 14.28 -5.59 16.75
CA ARG A 209 13.77 -5.59 18.10
C ARG A 209 14.01 -6.96 18.74
N PRO A 210 14.86 -7.09 19.78
CA PRO A 210 15.64 -6.02 20.42
C PRO A 210 16.59 -5.31 19.46
N ALA A 211 16.86 -4.02 19.70
CA ALA A 211 17.89 -3.29 18.97
C ALA A 211 19.29 -3.80 19.40
N ASP A 212 20.30 -3.55 18.58
CA ASP A 212 21.66 -3.93 18.91
C ASP A 212 22.09 -3.29 20.25
N ASN A 213 22.78 -4.08 21.07
CA ASN A 213 23.23 -3.74 22.42
C ASN A 213 22.10 -3.42 23.44
N SER A 214 20.87 -3.82 23.17
CA SER A 214 19.79 -3.70 24.14
C SER A 214 20.07 -4.47 25.41
N ILE A 215 19.69 -3.92 26.55
CA ILE A 215 19.79 -4.55 27.88
C ILE A 215 18.39 -4.82 28.44
N ASN A 216 18.32 -5.65 29.47
CA ASN A 216 17.06 -6.03 30.14
C ASN A 216 16.03 -6.70 29.21
N VAL A 217 16.49 -7.48 28.25
CA VAL A 217 15.62 -8.24 27.35
C VAL A 217 15.08 -9.46 28.07
N ALA A 218 13.80 -9.76 27.93
CA ALA A 218 13.17 -10.93 28.55
C ALA A 218 13.83 -12.24 28.08
N THR A 219 13.86 -13.27 28.94
CA THR A 219 14.40 -14.59 28.60
C THR A 219 13.52 -15.41 27.66
N LYS A 220 12.30 -14.94 27.41
CA LYS A 220 11.33 -15.47 26.46
C LYS A 220 10.70 -14.33 25.68
N GLY A 221 10.58 -14.50 24.36
CA GLY A 221 10.00 -13.44 23.51
C GLY A 221 10.12 -13.73 22.03
N THR A 222 10.08 -12.64 21.26
CA THR A 222 10.23 -12.67 19.80
C THR A 222 11.24 -11.62 19.37
N ILE A 223 12.22 -12.03 18.60
CA ILE A 223 13.08 -11.13 17.85
C ILE A 223 12.35 -10.76 16.56
N VAL A 224 12.34 -9.48 16.21
CA VAL A 224 11.83 -8.97 14.94
C VAL A 224 12.97 -8.33 14.19
N VAL A 225 13.11 -8.66 12.92
CA VAL A 225 14.08 -8.08 11.98
C VAL A 225 13.31 -7.48 10.82
N ASP A 226 13.41 -6.17 10.63
CA ASP A 226 12.68 -5.43 9.60
C ASP A 226 13.60 -5.10 8.42
N PHE A 227 13.08 -5.24 7.21
CA PHE A 227 13.73 -4.92 5.94
C PHE A 227 13.05 -3.73 5.27
N ASN A 228 13.73 -3.13 4.28
CA ASN A 228 13.21 -2.02 3.48
C ASN A 228 12.02 -2.40 2.59
N GLU A 229 11.80 -3.70 2.34
CA GLU A 229 10.79 -4.25 1.44
C GLU A 229 10.27 -5.61 1.90
N SER A 230 9.24 -6.12 1.23
CA SER A 230 8.68 -7.44 1.51
C SER A 230 9.68 -8.55 1.20
N VAL A 231 9.79 -9.50 2.12
CA VAL A 231 10.80 -10.57 2.03
C VAL A 231 10.19 -11.96 1.98
N GLN A 232 10.97 -12.88 1.42
CA GLN A 232 10.78 -14.32 1.44
C GLN A 232 12.03 -15.00 2.01
N LEU A 233 11.90 -16.24 2.44
CA LEU A 233 13.00 -17.03 2.95
C LEU A 233 13.50 -18.03 1.92
N ALA A 234 14.81 -18.27 1.94
CA ALA A 234 15.38 -19.46 1.33
C ALA A 234 14.94 -20.70 2.11
N GLU A 235 14.89 -21.84 1.43
CA GLU A 235 14.56 -23.11 2.08
C GLU A 235 15.55 -23.45 3.21
N GLY A 236 15.02 -23.82 4.38
CA GLY A 236 15.83 -24.15 5.54
C GLY A 236 16.47 -22.96 6.27
N ALA A 237 16.08 -21.73 5.95
CA ALA A 237 16.60 -20.53 6.62
C ALA A 237 16.33 -20.55 8.13
N CYS A 238 17.39 -20.44 8.93
CA CYS A 238 17.32 -20.34 10.39
C CYS A 238 18.34 -19.29 10.87
N ALA A 239 17.99 -18.56 11.92
CA ALA A 239 18.95 -17.74 12.64
C ALA A 239 19.57 -18.54 13.79
N LYS A 240 20.74 -18.10 14.22
CA LYS A 240 21.43 -18.61 15.43
C LYS A 240 21.39 -17.55 16.52
N LEU A 241 21.10 -18.03 17.72
CA LEU A 241 21.19 -17.22 18.93
C LEU A 241 22.22 -17.87 19.85
N THR A 242 23.36 -17.20 20.05
CA THR A 242 24.53 -17.75 20.74
C THR A 242 24.77 -17.02 22.06
N ASN A 243 24.81 -17.75 23.16
CA ASN A 243 25.25 -17.20 24.45
C ASN A 243 26.77 -16.91 24.37
N ALA A 244 27.14 -15.65 24.56
CA ALA A 244 28.52 -15.18 24.39
C ALA A 244 29.52 -15.77 25.41
N ALA A 245 29.04 -16.11 26.59
CA ALA A 245 29.89 -16.68 27.67
C ALA A 245 30.15 -18.17 27.51
N SER A 246 29.08 -18.94 27.15
CA SER A 246 29.19 -20.41 27.07
C SER A 246 29.42 -20.91 25.62
N ASN A 247 29.35 -20.03 24.62
CA ASN A 247 29.34 -20.36 23.18
C ASN A 247 28.26 -21.37 22.77
N LYS A 248 27.24 -21.55 23.59
CA LYS A 248 26.12 -22.43 23.32
C LYS A 248 25.14 -21.73 22.37
N SER A 249 24.83 -22.35 21.24
CA SER A 249 23.93 -21.81 20.23
C SER A 249 22.65 -22.59 20.15
N ILE A 250 21.55 -21.88 19.89
CA ILE A 250 20.25 -22.42 19.52
C ILE A 250 19.86 -21.90 18.15
N ALA A 251 19.29 -22.76 17.32
CA ALA A 251 18.71 -22.39 16.05
C ALA A 251 17.26 -21.96 16.28
N ILE A 252 16.87 -20.82 15.72
CA ILE A 252 15.52 -20.29 15.78
C ILE A 252 15.00 -20.06 14.36
N ALA A 253 13.82 -20.64 14.08
CA ALA A 253 13.21 -20.53 12.77
C ALA A 253 12.41 -19.22 12.62
N PRO A 254 12.52 -18.54 11.49
CA PRO A 254 11.76 -17.32 11.21
C PRO A 254 10.33 -17.62 10.74
N VAL A 255 9.43 -16.67 11.05
CA VAL A 255 8.12 -16.54 10.44
C VAL A 255 8.11 -15.23 9.68
N VAL A 256 7.75 -15.27 8.37
CA VAL A 256 7.65 -14.08 7.52
C VAL A 256 6.36 -13.32 7.81
N ASN A 257 6.47 -12.01 7.93
CA ASN A 257 5.32 -11.10 8.05
C ASN A 257 5.59 -9.81 7.23
N GLY A 258 5.25 -9.85 5.93
CA GLY A 258 5.51 -8.74 5.02
C GLY A 258 7.00 -8.46 4.85
N ASN A 259 7.44 -7.30 5.32
CA ASN A 259 8.85 -6.89 5.34
C ASN A 259 9.60 -7.26 6.62
N SER A 260 8.99 -8.05 7.52
CA SER A 260 9.57 -8.43 8.80
C SER A 260 9.75 -9.94 8.92
N LEU A 261 10.83 -10.35 9.55
CA LEU A 261 11.07 -11.72 10.03
C LEU A 261 10.92 -11.76 11.54
N ARG A 262 10.19 -12.76 12.04
CA ARG A 262 9.93 -12.99 13.47
C ARG A 262 10.50 -14.30 13.94
N PHE A 263 11.29 -14.27 15.00
CA PHE A 263 11.97 -15.40 15.59
C PHE A 263 11.55 -15.55 17.03
N ALA A 264 10.72 -16.55 17.33
CA ALA A 264 10.34 -16.86 18.70
C ALA A 264 11.51 -17.54 19.42
N TYR A 265 11.76 -17.13 20.64
CA TYR A 265 12.74 -17.77 21.53
C TYR A 265 12.17 -17.95 22.94
N SER A 266 12.73 -18.90 23.67
CA SER A 266 12.35 -19.17 25.06
C SER A 266 13.53 -19.74 25.81
N SER A 267 13.46 -19.63 27.15
CA SER A 267 14.42 -20.27 28.06
C SER A 267 15.88 -19.82 27.87
N LEU A 268 16.10 -18.54 27.54
CA LEU A 268 17.43 -17.96 27.58
C LEU A 268 17.92 -17.85 29.05
N GLU A 269 19.22 -17.92 29.23
CA GLU A 269 19.85 -17.69 30.54
C GLU A 269 19.75 -16.21 30.93
N LYS A 270 19.55 -15.91 32.22
CA LYS A 270 19.45 -14.55 32.77
C LYS A 270 20.80 -13.86 32.81
N SER A 271 20.80 -12.52 32.71
CA SER A 271 22.01 -11.67 32.79
C SER A 271 23.13 -12.09 31.82
N CYS A 272 22.76 -12.64 30.67
CA CYS A 272 23.70 -13.13 29.65
C CYS A 272 23.61 -12.34 28.36
N VAL A 273 24.74 -12.13 27.70
CA VAL A 273 24.81 -11.56 26.37
C VAL A 273 24.52 -12.65 25.35
N TYR A 274 23.61 -12.37 24.44
CA TYR A 274 23.28 -13.22 23.30
C TYR A 274 23.61 -12.51 21.99
N ASN A 275 24.31 -13.22 21.11
CA ASN A 275 24.58 -12.79 19.74
C ASN A 275 23.56 -13.43 18.80
N PHE A 276 22.81 -12.61 18.10
CA PHE A 276 21.92 -13.04 17.01
C PHE A 276 22.68 -13.01 15.68
N GLU A 277 22.51 -14.04 14.86
CA GLU A 277 23.01 -14.10 13.51
C GLU A 277 21.99 -14.75 12.57
N LEU A 278 21.51 -13.98 11.61
CA LEU A 278 20.81 -14.50 10.43
C LEU A 278 21.83 -14.55 9.29
N PRO A 279 22.20 -15.73 8.78
CA PRO A 279 23.22 -15.85 7.75
C PRO A 279 22.85 -15.09 6.47
N GLY A 280 23.85 -14.59 5.75
CA GLY A 280 23.66 -14.06 4.42
C GLY A 280 23.08 -15.10 3.47
N ASN A 281 22.49 -14.66 2.39
CA ASN A 281 21.82 -15.48 1.36
C ASN A 281 20.59 -16.29 1.85
N THR A 282 20.04 -15.94 3.03
CA THR A 282 18.83 -16.60 3.57
C THR A 282 17.55 -15.82 3.32
N VAL A 283 17.67 -14.54 2.95
CA VAL A 283 16.54 -13.64 2.69
C VAL A 283 16.58 -13.21 1.24
N LYS A 284 15.44 -13.21 0.60
CA LYS A 284 15.24 -12.69 -0.76
C LYS A 284 13.96 -11.85 -0.82
N ASP A 285 13.87 -10.97 -1.79
CA ASP A 285 12.64 -10.25 -2.12
C ASP A 285 11.64 -11.11 -2.92
N LEU A 286 10.54 -10.50 -3.35
CA LEU A 286 9.53 -11.14 -4.19
C LEU A 286 9.99 -11.33 -5.64
N SER A 287 11.01 -10.59 -6.08
CA SER A 287 11.63 -10.67 -7.40
C SER A 287 12.73 -11.73 -7.48
N GLY A 288 13.17 -12.24 -6.32
CA GLY A 288 14.19 -13.27 -6.21
C GLY A 288 15.60 -12.75 -5.94
N ASN A 289 15.79 -11.43 -5.74
CA ASN A 289 17.09 -10.85 -5.38
C ASN A 289 17.43 -11.24 -3.94
N VAL A 290 18.64 -11.76 -3.74
CA VAL A 290 19.06 -12.35 -2.47
C VAL A 290 19.92 -11.38 -1.69
N SER A 291 19.58 -11.13 -0.40
CA SER A 291 20.41 -10.39 0.53
C SER A 291 21.69 -11.15 0.84
N GLY A 292 22.84 -10.65 0.37
CA GLY A 292 24.15 -11.29 0.56
C GLY A 292 24.71 -11.11 1.97
N GLU A 293 24.30 -10.09 2.70
CA GLU A 293 24.83 -9.75 4.01
C GLU A 293 24.12 -10.49 5.14
N ALA A 294 24.89 -10.90 6.15
CA ALA A 294 24.32 -11.47 7.37
C ALA A 294 23.81 -10.35 8.28
N VAL A 295 22.65 -10.56 8.91
CA VAL A 295 22.16 -9.66 9.97
C VAL A 295 22.70 -10.12 11.30
N LYS A 296 23.46 -9.25 11.99
CA LYS A 296 24.09 -9.54 13.26
C LYS A 296 23.84 -8.40 14.25
N PHE A 297 23.47 -8.77 15.47
CA PHE A 297 23.37 -7.85 16.61
C PHE A 297 23.39 -8.64 17.91
N SER A 298 23.54 -7.95 19.03
CA SER A 298 23.60 -8.54 20.36
C SER A 298 22.57 -7.90 21.30
N PHE A 299 22.23 -8.62 22.36
CA PHE A 299 21.44 -8.08 23.46
C PHE A 299 21.77 -8.80 24.77
N THR A 300 21.47 -8.16 25.89
CA THR A 300 21.65 -8.74 27.22
C THR A 300 20.30 -9.06 27.86
N THR A 301 20.12 -10.29 28.29
CA THR A 301 18.91 -10.71 29.00
C THR A 301 18.82 -10.09 30.40
N ALA A 302 17.61 -9.90 30.88
CA ALA A 302 17.33 -9.38 32.21
C ALA A 302 17.70 -10.38 33.32
N ASP A 303 17.97 -9.88 34.48
CA ASP A 303 18.11 -10.68 35.72
C ASP A 303 16.75 -11.22 36.21
N THR A 304 15.72 -10.39 36.08
CA THR A 304 14.32 -10.76 36.27
C THR A 304 13.59 -10.48 34.98
N ASP A 305 12.76 -11.43 34.53
CA ASP A 305 12.02 -11.20 33.28
C ASP A 305 11.16 -9.93 33.39
N PRO A 306 11.45 -8.90 32.62
CA PRO A 306 10.56 -7.76 32.57
C PRO A 306 9.20 -8.24 32.05
N ILE A 307 8.13 -7.58 32.43
CA ILE A 307 6.84 -7.77 31.77
C ILE A 307 7.08 -7.43 30.33
N ALA A 308 7.00 -8.44 29.47
CA ALA A 308 7.27 -8.25 28.05
C ALA A 308 6.31 -7.17 27.50
N ALA A 309 6.89 -6.08 27.01
CA ALA A 309 6.10 -5.11 26.27
C ALA A 309 5.48 -5.82 25.06
N PRO A 310 4.18 -5.73 24.84
CA PRO A 310 3.57 -6.33 23.67
C PRO A 310 4.22 -5.82 22.40
N ILE A 311 4.52 -6.71 21.45
CA ILE A 311 4.94 -6.31 20.12
C ILE A 311 3.71 -5.71 19.45
N ILE A 312 3.71 -4.39 19.28
CA ILE A 312 2.62 -3.70 18.60
C ILE A 312 2.77 -3.96 17.10
N GLU A 313 1.91 -4.79 16.57
CA GLU A 313 1.98 -5.29 15.20
C GLU A 313 1.38 -4.34 14.16
N SER A 314 0.64 -3.32 14.59
CA SER A 314 0.01 -2.36 13.68
C SER A 314 0.05 -0.93 14.21
N LYS A 315 0.01 0.03 13.29
CA LYS A 315 -0.11 1.46 13.59
C LYS A 315 -1.40 1.85 14.34
N ASN A 316 -2.34 0.91 14.46
CA ASN A 316 -3.66 1.12 15.03
C ASN A 316 -3.82 0.59 16.46
N HIS A 317 -2.73 0.24 17.13
CA HIS A 317 -2.76 -0.17 18.51
C HIS A 317 -2.24 0.94 19.42
N LEU A 318 -2.99 1.22 20.49
CA LEU A 318 -2.55 2.01 21.62
C LEU A 318 -2.03 1.05 22.69
N TRP A 319 -0.87 1.35 23.25
CA TRP A 319 -0.27 0.54 24.29
C TRP A 319 0.17 1.39 25.47
N TYR A 320 -0.12 0.91 26.67
CA TYR A 320 0.23 1.55 27.93
C TYR A 320 0.94 0.53 28.85
N ASN A 321 1.96 0.97 29.57
CA ASN A 321 2.75 0.12 30.44
C ASN A 321 2.20 0.05 31.87
N LYS A 322 1.15 0.80 32.18
CA LYS A 322 0.43 0.81 33.46
C LYS A 322 -1.03 1.17 33.22
N PRO A 323 -1.94 0.75 34.11
CA PRO A 323 -3.32 1.24 34.12
C PRO A 323 -3.37 2.75 34.37
N ALA A 324 -4.46 3.40 33.92
CA ALA A 324 -4.75 4.77 34.26
C ALA A 324 -4.94 4.96 35.77
N GLY A 325 -4.28 5.93 36.36
CA GLY A 325 -4.39 6.25 37.78
C GLY A 325 -5.55 7.19 38.09
N TYR A 326 -6.01 7.95 37.12
CA TYR A 326 -7.13 8.89 37.21
C TYR A 326 -7.83 9.04 35.85
N TRP A 327 -8.99 9.70 35.84
CA TRP A 327 -9.92 9.70 34.70
C TRP A 327 -9.32 10.25 33.40
N GLU A 328 -8.50 11.28 33.46
CA GLU A 328 -7.88 11.90 32.28
C GLU A 328 -6.81 11.01 31.60
N GLU A 329 -6.31 10.01 32.29
CA GLU A 329 -5.39 9.02 31.72
C GLU A 329 -6.12 7.85 31.06
N ALA A 330 -7.44 7.68 31.31
CA ALA A 330 -8.21 6.58 30.77
C ALA A 330 -8.48 6.73 29.27
N LEU A 331 -8.64 5.61 28.59
CA LEU A 331 -8.85 5.56 27.16
C LEU A 331 -10.33 5.78 26.80
N PRO A 332 -10.71 6.82 26.07
CA PRO A 332 -12.07 7.00 25.62
C PRO A 332 -12.42 6.10 24.44
N LEU A 333 -13.53 5.38 24.54
CA LEU A 333 -14.12 4.57 23.48
C LEU A 333 -15.59 4.99 23.32
N GLY A 334 -16.12 4.93 22.10
CA GLY A 334 -17.51 5.28 21.88
C GLY A 334 -17.98 5.07 20.45
N ASN A 335 -19.28 5.01 20.28
CA ASN A 335 -19.93 4.83 18.97
C ASN A 335 -20.86 6.02 18.60
N GLY A 336 -20.75 7.13 19.30
CA GLY A 336 -21.58 8.33 19.10
C GLY A 336 -22.85 8.38 19.97
N ARG A 337 -23.28 7.28 20.57
CA ARG A 337 -24.37 7.20 21.52
C ARG A 337 -23.93 6.75 22.90
N LEU A 338 -23.14 5.68 22.97
CA LEU A 338 -22.54 5.18 24.20
C LEU A 338 -21.06 5.54 24.25
N GLY A 339 -20.64 6.17 25.31
CA GLY A 339 -19.24 6.46 25.62
C GLY A 339 -18.75 5.63 26.80
N VAL A 340 -17.47 5.26 26.79
CA VAL A 340 -16.82 4.56 27.90
C VAL A 340 -15.40 5.11 28.09
N MET A 341 -15.01 5.28 29.35
CA MET A 341 -13.63 5.51 29.78
C MET A 341 -13.10 4.21 30.37
N HIS A 342 -12.06 3.67 29.74
CA HIS A 342 -11.46 2.36 30.07
C HIS A 342 -10.11 2.57 30.78
N SER A 343 -9.97 2.12 32.01
CA SER A 343 -8.77 2.34 32.82
C SER A 343 -7.63 1.34 32.54
N GLY A 344 -7.91 0.19 31.94
CA GLY A 344 -6.90 -0.76 31.48
C GLY A 344 -6.27 -1.62 32.56
N SER A 345 -6.96 -1.90 33.67
CA SER A 345 -6.49 -2.79 34.72
C SER A 345 -6.64 -4.25 34.30
N VAL A 346 -5.61 -5.07 34.57
CA VAL A 346 -5.57 -6.46 34.11
C VAL A 346 -6.41 -7.40 34.98
N ALA A 347 -6.41 -7.20 36.29
CA ALA A 347 -7.09 -8.12 37.26
C ALA A 347 -8.55 -7.69 37.52
N CYS A 348 -8.80 -6.39 37.56
CA CYS A 348 -10.12 -5.82 37.81
C CYS A 348 -10.16 -4.46 37.17
N ASP A 349 -10.92 -4.31 36.10
CA ASP A 349 -10.98 -3.07 35.33
C ASP A 349 -12.19 -2.20 35.69
N THR A 350 -12.02 -0.89 35.54
CA THR A 350 -13.09 0.08 35.76
C THR A 350 -13.52 0.69 34.44
N LEU A 351 -14.78 0.55 34.11
CA LEU A 351 -15.43 1.16 32.95
C LEU A 351 -16.41 2.22 33.45
N GLN A 352 -16.17 3.46 33.08
CA GLN A 352 -17.14 4.54 33.32
C GLN A 352 -17.95 4.74 32.04
N LEU A 353 -19.23 4.49 32.13
CA LEU A 353 -20.16 4.55 30.99
C LEU A 353 -20.96 5.84 31.00
N ASN A 354 -21.17 6.41 29.82
CA ASN A 354 -22.08 7.51 29.58
C ASN A 354 -22.94 7.20 28.36
N GLU A 355 -24.24 7.45 28.47
CA GLU A 355 -25.22 7.29 27.38
C GLU A 355 -25.97 8.62 27.23
N ASP A 356 -26.06 9.14 25.98
CA ASP A 356 -26.88 10.32 25.62
C ASP A 356 -28.29 9.91 25.22
#